data_03f8df7b2b000d949bd8f60bf63cd771
#
_entry.id   03f8df7b2b000d949bd8f60bf63cd771
#
_cell.length_a   1.000
_cell.length_b   1.000
_cell.length_c   1.000
_cell.angle_alpha   90.00
_cell.angle_beta   90.00
_cell.angle_gamma   90.00
#
_symmetry.space_group_name_H-M   'P 1'
#
loop_
_entity.id
_entity.type
_entity.pdbx_description
1 polymer ?
#
loop_
_entity_poly.entity_id
_entity_poly.type
_entity_poly.pdbx_seq_one_letter_code
_entity_poly.pdbx_strand_id
1 'polypeptide(L)'
;MRLLFELDLHDYAECTRSFVRNSARSIIIRNGQVAMVHSLKYDYYKFPGGGIEAGENPVEAMIRETRKEAGLTVILDSVKEFGLVHRIQKSDSDPAECFVQDNYYYLCDALDETVSQDLDSYESSEGYRLEFMDPQSAIQKNRNVKSSPYNGLMFEREARILEMLIAEKYL
;
A
#
# COMPACT_ATOMS: atom_id res chain seq x y z
N MET A 1 9.28 3.62 14.35
CA MET A 1 7.96 3.77 13.67
C MET A 1 6.85 3.20 14.56
N ARG A 2 5.73 3.92 14.76
CA ARG A 2 4.59 3.48 15.59
C ARG A 2 3.78 2.37 14.88
N LEU A 3 3.26 1.40 15.64
CA LEU A 3 2.24 0.46 15.17
C LEU A 3 0.90 1.20 15.06
N LEU A 4 0.30 1.19 13.87
CA LEU A 4 -1.00 1.82 13.60
C LEU A 4 -2.14 0.89 14.02
N PHE A 5 -2.11 -0.33 13.50
CA PHE A 5 -3.03 -1.42 13.85
C PHE A 5 -2.51 -2.76 13.35
N GLU A 6 -3.16 -3.82 13.78
CA GLU A 6 -2.90 -5.19 13.32
C GLU A 6 -4.07 -5.71 12.50
N LEU A 7 -3.75 -6.53 11.52
CA LEU A 7 -4.67 -7.35 10.73
C LEU A 7 -4.30 -8.81 10.98
N ASP A 8 -4.86 -9.39 12.02
CA ASP A 8 -4.62 -10.76 12.45
C ASP A 8 -5.89 -11.59 12.29
N LEU A 9 -5.82 -12.64 11.45
CA LEU A 9 -6.95 -13.56 11.22
C LEU A 9 -6.99 -14.71 12.23
N HIS A 10 -5.95 -14.92 13.04
CA HIS A 10 -5.84 -16.03 14.00
C HIS A 10 -6.11 -17.42 13.37
N ASP A 11 -5.82 -17.59 12.06
CA ASP A 11 -6.13 -18.79 11.27
C ASP A 11 -4.90 -19.67 10.98
N TYR A 12 -3.76 -19.35 11.58
CA TYR A 12 -2.43 -19.92 11.29
C TYR A 12 -1.93 -20.94 12.34
N ALA A 13 -2.80 -21.43 13.22
CA ALA A 13 -2.40 -22.35 14.30
C ALA A 13 -1.73 -23.65 13.78
N GLU A 14 -2.06 -24.07 12.57
CA GLU A 14 -1.50 -25.27 11.93
C GLU A 14 -0.28 -25.01 11.06
N CYS A 15 0.14 -23.74 10.91
CA CYS A 15 1.28 -23.39 10.10
C CYS A 15 2.57 -23.84 10.76
N THR A 16 3.48 -24.41 9.96
CA THR A 16 4.79 -24.93 10.40
C THR A 16 5.96 -24.06 9.98
N ARG A 17 5.70 -23.06 9.12
CA ARG A 17 6.69 -22.09 8.64
C ARG A 17 6.06 -20.71 8.38
N SER A 18 6.90 -19.70 8.25
CA SER A 18 6.45 -18.34 7.93
C SER A 18 7.08 -17.84 6.63
N PHE A 19 6.28 -17.14 5.82
CA PHE A 19 6.74 -16.35 4.68
C PHE A 19 6.60 -14.87 5.03
N VAL A 20 7.73 -14.19 5.20
CA VAL A 20 7.78 -12.78 5.55
C VAL A 20 8.01 -11.95 4.30
N ARG A 21 7.11 -11.00 4.00
CA ARG A 21 7.23 -10.10 2.85
C ARG A 21 6.83 -8.68 3.24
N ASN A 22 7.76 -7.93 3.79
CA ASN A 22 7.53 -6.53 4.18
C ASN A 22 7.35 -5.63 2.96
N SER A 23 6.62 -4.53 3.12
CA SER A 23 6.38 -3.54 2.07
C SER A 23 6.47 -2.11 2.61
N ALA A 24 6.76 -1.16 1.71
CA ALA A 24 6.80 0.25 2.05
C ALA A 24 5.96 1.07 1.06
N ARG A 25 5.24 2.08 1.58
CA ARG A 25 4.26 2.87 0.83
C ARG A 25 4.37 4.35 1.11
N SER A 26 4.16 5.16 0.08
CA SER A 26 4.11 6.62 0.17
C SER A 26 2.68 7.12 0.40
N ILE A 27 2.55 8.12 1.27
CA ILE A 27 1.35 8.93 1.45
C ILE A 27 1.70 10.33 0.94
N ILE A 28 1.17 10.67 -0.23
CA ILE A 28 1.38 11.97 -0.89
C ILE A 28 0.03 12.66 -0.99
N ILE A 29 -0.07 13.85 -0.39
CA ILE A 29 -1.32 14.62 -0.30
C ILE A 29 -1.15 15.92 -1.08
N ARG A 30 -2.11 16.22 -1.96
CA ARG A 30 -2.18 17.49 -2.71
C ARG A 30 -3.60 18.01 -2.73
N ASN A 31 -3.80 19.23 -2.29
CA ASN A 31 -5.12 19.91 -2.31
C ASN A 31 -6.25 19.07 -1.68
N GLY A 32 -5.96 18.37 -0.57
CA GLY A 32 -6.94 17.50 0.11
C GLY A 32 -7.24 16.19 -0.59
N GLN A 33 -6.49 15.85 -1.65
CA GLN A 33 -6.56 14.56 -2.34
C GLN A 33 -5.30 13.74 -2.08
N VAL A 34 -5.41 12.42 -2.18
CA VAL A 34 -4.33 11.46 -1.94
C VAL A 34 -3.91 10.82 -3.25
N ALA A 35 -2.60 10.74 -3.49
CA ALA A 35 -2.05 9.98 -4.60
C ALA A 35 -2.28 8.48 -4.37
N MET A 36 -3.07 7.86 -5.24
CA MET A 36 -3.40 6.43 -5.20
C MET A 36 -3.10 5.79 -6.55
N VAL A 37 -2.71 4.53 -6.52
CA VAL A 37 -2.66 3.67 -7.71
C VAL A 37 -4.01 3.00 -7.87
N HIS A 38 -4.69 3.28 -8.98
CA HIS A 38 -5.96 2.66 -9.36
C HIS A 38 -5.72 1.42 -10.22
N SER A 39 -6.21 0.28 -9.80
CA SER A 39 -6.34 -0.91 -10.66
C SER A 39 -7.63 -0.82 -11.47
N LEU A 40 -7.52 -0.52 -12.76
CA LEU A 40 -8.68 -0.41 -13.65
C LEU A 40 -9.45 -1.72 -13.80
N LYS A 41 -8.75 -2.85 -13.75
CA LYS A 41 -9.33 -4.18 -13.94
C LYS A 41 -10.23 -4.61 -12.77
N TYR A 42 -9.85 -4.26 -11.53
CA TYR A 42 -10.54 -4.70 -10.34
C TYR A 42 -11.20 -3.57 -9.56
N ASP A 43 -11.03 -2.33 -10.00
CA ASP A 43 -11.62 -1.09 -9.45
C ASP A 43 -11.33 -0.89 -7.97
N TYR A 44 -10.06 -1.01 -7.58
CA TYR A 44 -9.56 -0.69 -6.24
C TYR A 44 -8.42 0.33 -6.28
N TYR A 45 -8.17 0.93 -5.13
CA TYR A 45 -7.11 1.91 -4.91
C TYR A 45 -6.12 1.42 -3.86
N LYS A 46 -4.82 1.62 -4.09
CA LYS A 46 -3.76 1.39 -3.09
C LYS A 46 -2.81 2.57 -3.04
N PHE A 47 -2.17 2.79 -1.89
CA PHE A 47 -1.05 3.72 -1.83
C PHE A 47 0.09 3.23 -2.71
N PRO A 48 0.79 4.14 -3.45
CA PRO A 48 1.97 3.77 -4.22
C PRO A 48 3.01 3.10 -3.32
N GLY A 49 3.55 1.99 -3.75
CA GLY A 49 4.53 1.24 -2.98
C GLY A 49 4.41 -0.27 -3.16
N GLY A 50 5.45 -0.98 -2.75
CA GLY A 50 5.60 -2.40 -2.99
C GLY A 50 6.51 -3.10 -1.99
N GLY A 51 6.96 -4.29 -2.36
CA GLY A 51 7.83 -5.12 -1.53
C GLY A 51 9.21 -4.51 -1.32
N ILE A 52 9.76 -4.73 -0.13
CA ILE A 52 11.14 -4.38 0.21
C ILE A 52 12.03 -5.52 -0.28
N GLU A 53 13.04 -5.21 -1.08
CA GLU A 53 14.00 -6.17 -1.62
C GLU A 53 15.10 -6.51 -0.61
N ALA A 54 15.82 -7.61 -0.85
CA ALA A 54 16.91 -8.01 0.03
C ALA A 54 18.03 -6.95 0.07
N GLY A 55 18.33 -6.46 1.26
CA GLY A 55 19.33 -5.42 1.49
C GLY A 55 18.85 -3.99 1.30
N GLU A 56 17.60 -3.80 0.88
CA GLU A 56 16.97 -2.49 0.71
C GLU A 56 16.36 -2.00 2.05
N ASN A 57 16.49 -0.72 2.36
CA ASN A 57 15.75 -0.17 3.50
C ASN A 57 14.32 0.26 3.08
N PRO A 58 13.39 0.39 4.04
CA PRO A 58 11.99 0.69 3.70
C PRO A 58 11.78 2.01 2.95
N VAL A 59 12.60 3.05 3.19
CA VAL A 59 12.48 4.34 2.50
C VAL A 59 12.93 4.21 1.04
N GLU A 60 14.02 3.47 0.77
CA GLU A 60 14.49 3.20 -0.59
C GLU A 60 13.43 2.43 -1.39
N ALA A 61 12.85 1.37 -0.80
CA ALA A 61 11.76 0.61 -1.41
C ALA A 61 10.56 1.50 -1.73
N MET A 62 10.14 2.33 -0.79
CA MET A 62 9.03 3.27 -0.97
C MET A 62 9.30 4.23 -2.13
N ILE A 63 10.48 4.82 -2.22
CA ILE A 63 10.86 5.76 -3.30
C ILE A 63 10.85 5.05 -4.65
N ARG A 64 11.50 3.89 -4.74
CA ARG A 64 11.59 3.07 -5.96
C ARG A 64 10.21 2.69 -6.48
N GLU A 65 9.37 2.14 -5.62
CA GLU A 65 8.03 1.68 -5.99
C GLU A 65 7.07 2.84 -6.29
N THR A 66 7.17 3.96 -5.57
CA THR A 66 6.38 5.17 -5.88
C THR A 66 6.68 5.69 -7.27
N ARG A 67 7.97 5.72 -7.66
CA ARG A 67 8.37 6.11 -9.01
C ARG A 67 7.87 5.10 -10.05
N LYS A 68 8.04 3.81 -9.78
CA LYS A 68 7.66 2.71 -10.67
C LYS A 68 6.16 2.67 -10.95
N GLU A 69 5.34 2.67 -9.91
CA GLU A 69 3.89 2.48 -10.01
C GLU A 69 3.11 3.76 -10.30
N ALA A 70 3.56 4.89 -9.76
CA ALA A 70 2.84 6.17 -9.86
C ALA A 70 3.53 7.21 -10.76
N GLY A 71 4.78 6.98 -11.16
CA GLY A 71 5.56 7.97 -11.91
C GLY A 71 5.91 9.21 -11.11
N LEU A 72 5.80 9.17 -9.76
CA LEU A 72 6.09 10.29 -8.88
C LEU A 72 7.52 10.23 -8.36
N THR A 73 8.21 11.35 -8.40
CA THR A 73 9.57 11.50 -7.81
C THR A 73 9.45 12.07 -6.41
N VAL A 74 9.68 11.24 -5.40
CA VAL A 74 9.62 11.64 -3.98
C VAL A 74 10.76 12.63 -3.65
N ILE A 75 10.44 13.65 -2.86
CA ILE A 75 11.41 14.61 -2.30
C ILE A 75 11.92 14.02 -0.99
N LEU A 76 13.18 13.52 -1.00
CA LEU A 76 13.75 12.76 0.12
C LEU A 76 13.68 13.50 1.46
N ASP A 77 14.00 14.78 1.49
CA ASP A 77 14.02 15.60 2.72
C ASP A 77 12.62 15.81 3.32
N SER A 78 11.55 15.50 2.59
CA SER A 78 10.16 15.59 3.06
C SER A 78 9.68 14.31 3.76
N VAL A 79 10.41 13.21 3.64
CA VAL A 79 9.99 11.88 4.12
C VAL A 79 9.88 11.85 5.64
N LYS A 80 8.70 11.49 6.14
CA LYS A 80 8.40 11.35 7.57
C LYS A 80 7.68 10.03 7.82
N GLU A 81 8.04 9.34 8.89
CA GLU A 81 7.33 8.15 9.32
C GLU A 81 5.88 8.47 9.70
N PHE A 82 4.93 7.77 9.10
CA PHE A 82 3.53 7.79 9.54
C PHE A 82 3.25 6.63 10.51
N GLY A 83 3.61 5.42 10.14
CA GLY A 83 3.47 4.23 10.97
C GLY A 83 3.53 2.94 10.18
N LEU A 84 3.36 1.82 10.86
CA LEU A 84 3.31 0.50 10.23
C LEU A 84 2.01 -0.24 10.56
N VAL A 85 1.59 -1.11 9.65
CA VAL A 85 0.49 -2.07 9.84
C VAL A 85 1.09 -3.46 9.82
N HIS A 86 0.91 -4.19 10.91
CA HIS A 86 1.28 -5.61 10.99
C HIS A 86 0.14 -6.47 10.43
N ARG A 87 0.46 -7.41 9.55
CA ARG A 87 -0.49 -8.38 9.01
C ARG A 87 0.02 -9.79 9.20
N ILE A 88 -0.84 -10.66 9.73
CA ILE A 88 -0.55 -12.08 9.90
C ILE A 88 -1.80 -12.91 9.58
N GLN A 89 -1.62 -13.95 8.78
CA GLN A 89 -2.68 -14.87 8.38
C GLN A 89 -2.09 -16.16 7.83
N LYS A 90 -2.90 -17.18 7.65
CA LYS A 90 -2.54 -18.34 6.83
C LYS A 90 -2.30 -17.90 5.38
N SER A 91 -1.30 -18.46 4.73
CA SER A 91 -1.01 -18.16 3.32
C SER A 91 -2.12 -18.67 2.40
N ASP A 92 -2.53 -17.84 1.43
CA ASP A 92 -3.53 -18.23 0.43
C ASP A 92 -2.99 -19.29 -0.56
N SER A 93 -1.65 -19.46 -0.65
CA SER A 93 -0.99 -20.36 -1.59
C SER A 93 -0.50 -21.66 -0.98
N ASP A 94 -0.21 -21.68 0.33
CA ASP A 94 0.31 -22.85 1.03
C ASP A 94 -0.28 -22.98 2.43
N PRO A 95 -1.06 -24.03 2.71
CA PRO A 95 -1.72 -24.20 4.01
C PRO A 95 -0.78 -24.44 5.19
N ALA A 96 0.46 -24.84 4.95
CA ALA A 96 1.48 -25.01 5.99
C ALA A 96 2.26 -23.73 6.29
N GLU A 97 1.96 -22.64 5.57
CA GLU A 97 2.69 -21.38 5.66
C GLU A 97 1.83 -20.26 6.25
N CYS A 98 2.44 -19.52 7.18
CA CYS A 98 1.90 -18.29 7.71
C CYS A 98 2.48 -17.11 6.92
N PHE A 99 1.63 -16.27 6.35
CA PHE A 99 2.04 -15.01 5.71
C PHE A 99 2.14 -13.91 6.77
N VAL A 100 3.32 -13.29 6.86
CA VAL A 100 3.60 -12.21 7.80
C VAL A 100 4.10 -10.99 7.02
N GLN A 101 3.54 -9.83 7.28
CA GLN A 101 3.90 -8.61 6.56
C GLN A 101 3.83 -7.38 7.46
N ASP A 102 4.94 -6.64 7.58
CA ASP A 102 4.94 -5.26 8.04
C ASP A 102 4.82 -4.33 6.83
N ASN A 103 3.79 -3.48 6.85
CA ASN A 103 3.56 -2.47 5.82
C ASN A 103 3.93 -1.11 6.39
N TYR A 104 5.05 -0.54 5.96
CA TYR A 104 5.57 0.75 6.40
C TYR A 104 4.96 1.88 5.57
N TYR A 105 4.43 2.92 6.24
CA TYR A 105 3.83 4.08 5.60
C TYR A 105 4.62 5.33 5.91
N TYR A 106 4.90 6.13 4.88
CA TYR A 106 5.65 7.37 4.97
C TYR A 106 4.86 8.51 4.34
N LEU A 107 4.68 9.60 5.10
CA LEU A 107 4.25 10.89 4.55
C LEU A 107 5.41 11.49 3.78
N CYS A 108 5.16 11.97 2.58
CA CYS A 108 6.18 12.63 1.78
C CYS A 108 5.57 13.55 0.71
N ASP A 109 6.38 14.47 0.22
CA ASP A 109 6.08 15.27 -0.95
C ASP A 109 6.72 14.64 -2.21
N ALA A 110 6.20 15.00 -3.36
CA ALA A 110 6.76 14.62 -4.65
C ALA A 110 6.85 15.83 -5.58
N LEU A 111 7.75 15.78 -6.55
CA LEU A 111 7.83 16.79 -7.60
C LEU A 111 6.52 16.84 -8.39
N ASP A 112 6.18 18.02 -8.93
CA ASP A 112 4.96 18.20 -9.72
C ASP A 112 5.02 17.47 -11.07
N GLU A 113 6.22 17.33 -11.62
CA GLU A 113 6.46 16.60 -12.85
C GLU A 113 6.36 15.09 -12.61
N THR A 114 5.61 14.39 -13.47
CA THR A 114 5.54 12.94 -13.48
C THR A 114 6.46 12.37 -14.54
N VAL A 115 7.00 11.19 -14.27
CA VAL A 115 7.75 10.37 -15.23
C VAL A 115 6.90 9.19 -15.69
N SER A 116 7.33 8.52 -16.75
CA SER A 116 6.67 7.28 -17.20
C SER A 116 6.73 6.22 -16.09
N GLN A 117 5.61 5.54 -15.89
CA GLN A 117 5.54 4.35 -15.04
C GLN A 117 6.39 3.22 -15.65
N ASP A 118 6.95 2.36 -14.80
CA ASP A 118 7.71 1.16 -15.18
C ASP A 118 7.06 -0.07 -14.52
N LEU A 119 5.88 -0.41 -15.01
CA LEU A 119 4.99 -1.39 -14.42
C LEU A 119 5.44 -2.83 -14.73
N ASP A 120 5.36 -3.70 -13.73
CA ASP A 120 5.47 -5.13 -13.92
C ASP A 120 4.35 -5.66 -14.82
N SER A 121 4.53 -6.86 -15.37
CA SER A 121 3.58 -7.47 -16.30
C SER A 121 2.16 -7.59 -15.71
N TYR A 122 2.04 -7.93 -14.42
CA TYR A 122 0.73 -8.02 -13.76
C TYR A 122 0.11 -6.64 -13.51
N GLU A 123 0.90 -5.63 -13.12
CA GLU A 123 0.47 -4.25 -12.90
C GLU A 123 -0.04 -3.62 -14.21
N SER A 124 0.71 -3.84 -15.30
CA SER A 124 0.29 -3.45 -16.65
C SER A 124 -1.01 -4.15 -17.05
N SER A 125 -1.16 -5.46 -16.75
CA SER A 125 -2.36 -6.24 -17.07
C SER A 125 -3.59 -5.81 -16.27
N GLU A 126 -3.39 -5.21 -15.10
CA GLU A 126 -4.44 -4.61 -14.26
C GLU A 126 -4.75 -3.16 -14.63
N GLY A 127 -3.90 -2.56 -15.47
CA GLY A 127 -4.05 -1.17 -15.90
C GLY A 127 -3.81 -0.19 -14.76
N TYR A 128 -2.71 -0.36 -14.01
CA TYR A 128 -2.35 0.56 -12.93
C TYR A 128 -2.12 1.96 -13.45
N ARG A 129 -2.75 2.93 -12.81
CA ARG A 129 -2.51 4.34 -13.09
C ARG A 129 -2.56 5.19 -11.81
N LEU A 130 -1.81 6.27 -11.81
CA LEU A 130 -1.89 7.27 -10.75
C LEU A 130 -3.21 8.06 -10.86
N GLU A 131 -3.89 8.20 -9.73
CA GLU A 131 -5.00 9.13 -9.55
C GLU A 131 -4.85 9.87 -8.21
N PHE A 132 -5.17 11.18 -8.19
CA PHE A 132 -5.35 11.92 -6.95
C PHE A 132 -6.82 11.82 -6.57
N MET A 133 -7.09 11.07 -5.50
CA MET A 133 -8.45 10.71 -5.09
C MET A 133 -8.92 11.46 -3.85
N ASP A 134 -10.20 11.80 -3.84
CA ASP A 134 -10.90 12.13 -2.61
C ASP A 134 -10.85 10.93 -1.66
N PRO A 135 -10.40 11.10 -0.40
CA PRO A 135 -10.17 9.97 0.50
C PRO A 135 -11.45 9.20 0.83
N GLN A 136 -12.60 9.86 0.97
CA GLN A 136 -13.87 9.19 1.25
C GLN A 136 -14.32 8.32 0.07
N SER A 137 -14.12 8.81 -1.15
CA SER A 137 -14.40 8.06 -2.37
C SER A 137 -13.53 6.82 -2.50
N ALA A 138 -12.23 6.92 -2.19
CA ALA A 138 -11.31 5.80 -2.20
C ALA A 138 -11.66 4.74 -1.14
N ILE A 139 -12.04 5.16 0.08
CA ILE A 139 -12.52 4.27 1.15
C ILE A 139 -13.75 3.47 0.68
N GLN A 140 -14.76 4.19 0.14
CA GLN A 140 -15.98 3.54 -0.35
C GLN A 140 -15.70 2.53 -1.47
N LYS A 141 -14.85 2.90 -2.42
CA LYS A 141 -14.45 2.00 -3.52
C LYS A 141 -13.81 0.74 -2.98
N ASN A 142 -12.80 0.85 -2.13
CA ASN A 142 -12.06 -0.27 -1.58
C ASN A 142 -12.97 -1.24 -0.78
N ARG A 143 -13.92 -0.72 0.00
CA ARG A 143 -14.88 -1.56 0.76
C ARG A 143 -15.94 -2.20 -0.10
N ASN A 144 -16.13 -1.74 -1.34
CA ASN A 144 -17.12 -2.29 -2.28
C ASN A 144 -16.51 -3.13 -3.41
N VAL A 145 -15.23 -3.49 -3.34
CA VAL A 145 -14.59 -4.38 -4.32
C VAL A 145 -15.29 -5.73 -4.33
N LYS A 146 -15.91 -6.10 -5.47
CA LYS A 146 -16.74 -7.30 -5.58
C LYS A 146 -16.00 -8.51 -6.13
N SER A 147 -14.98 -8.29 -6.94
CA SER A 147 -14.26 -9.37 -7.63
C SER A 147 -12.79 -8.98 -7.75
N SER A 148 -11.95 -9.69 -7.02
CA SER A 148 -10.51 -9.51 -7.03
C SER A 148 -9.83 -10.82 -6.61
N PRO A 149 -8.66 -11.16 -7.17
CA PRO A 149 -7.87 -12.30 -6.70
C PRO A 149 -7.18 -12.02 -5.36
N TYR A 150 -7.21 -10.76 -4.87
CA TYR A 150 -6.54 -10.35 -3.65
C TYR A 150 -7.42 -10.54 -2.42
N ASN A 151 -6.77 -10.83 -1.30
CA ASN A 151 -7.42 -10.91 -0.01
C ASN A 151 -8.02 -9.55 0.39
N GLY A 152 -9.26 -9.55 0.89
CA GLY A 152 -9.98 -8.35 1.32
C GLY A 152 -9.26 -7.51 2.38
N LEU A 153 -8.35 -8.10 3.16
CA LEU A 153 -7.53 -7.37 4.13
C LEU A 153 -6.64 -6.30 3.48
N MET A 154 -6.25 -6.48 2.21
CA MET A 154 -5.51 -5.45 1.49
C MET A 154 -6.35 -4.18 1.34
N PHE A 155 -7.60 -4.31 0.91
CA PHE A 155 -8.48 -3.16 0.69
C PHE A 155 -8.89 -2.49 2.00
N GLU A 156 -9.16 -3.28 3.04
CA GLU A 156 -9.48 -2.75 4.37
C GLU A 156 -8.29 -2.03 5.00
N ARG A 157 -7.07 -2.51 4.80
CA ARG A 157 -5.84 -1.82 5.22
C ARG A 157 -5.76 -0.41 4.63
N GLU A 158 -5.91 -0.29 3.30
CA GLU A 158 -5.85 1.00 2.61
C GLU A 158 -6.97 1.94 3.10
N ALA A 159 -8.19 1.42 3.27
CA ALA A 159 -9.33 2.20 3.77
C ALA A 159 -9.07 2.72 5.21
N ARG A 160 -8.56 1.88 6.12
CA ARG A 160 -8.24 2.29 7.50
C ARG A 160 -7.13 3.32 7.58
N ILE A 161 -6.11 3.23 6.71
CA ILE A 161 -5.05 4.27 6.64
C ILE A 161 -5.65 5.61 6.21
N LEU A 162 -6.54 5.64 5.21
CA LEU A 162 -7.23 6.85 4.79
C LEU A 162 -8.11 7.43 5.92
N GLU A 163 -8.83 6.60 6.66
CA GLU A 163 -9.61 7.04 7.84
C GLU A 163 -8.73 7.65 8.93
N MET A 164 -7.54 7.08 9.17
CA MET A 164 -6.59 7.64 10.13
C MET A 164 -6.05 8.99 9.68
N LEU A 165 -5.73 9.14 8.38
CA LEU A 165 -5.28 10.44 7.83
C LEU A 165 -6.34 11.53 8.00
N ILE A 166 -7.62 11.21 7.81
CA ILE A 166 -8.74 12.13 8.06
C ILE A 166 -8.86 12.46 9.57
N ALA A 167 -8.84 11.43 10.42
CA ALA A 167 -8.97 11.61 11.87
C ALA A 167 -7.82 12.42 12.47
N GLU A 168 -6.61 12.26 11.95
CA GLU A 168 -5.42 13.00 12.38
C GLU A 168 -5.26 14.36 11.66
N LYS A 169 -6.23 14.76 10.82
CA LYS A 169 -6.29 16.06 10.11
C LYS A 169 -5.15 16.30 9.11
N TYR A 170 -4.69 15.27 8.45
CA TYR A 170 -3.84 15.38 7.27
C TYR A 170 -4.67 15.63 6.00
N LEU A 171 -5.97 15.29 6.06
CA LEU A 171 -6.96 15.36 4.98
C LEU A 171 -8.24 16.00 5.45
#